data_df72a54359a75a06aac1e332e1ab2ccc
#
_entry.id   df72a54359a75a06aac1e332e1ab2ccc
#
_cell.length_a   1.000
_cell.length_b   1.000
_cell.length_c   1.000
_cell.angle_alpha   90.00
_cell.angle_beta   90.00
_cell.angle_gamma   90.00
#
_symmetry.space_group_name_H-M   'P 1'
#
loop_
_entity.id
_entity.type
_entity.pdbx_description
1 polymer ?
#
loop_
_entity_poly.entity_id
_entity_poly.type
_entity_poly.pdbx_seq_one_letter_code
_entity_poly.pdbx_strand_id
1 'polypeptide(L)'
;MLGRVRKRRTAFAALGAAVSVASTALLAAAGGSWVGDANAAAAFACRVDYSTNDWGSGFGANVTVANLGSSAVSGWTLTYTYAGDQTLRHGWSGNWSQSVKQVTVANASWNGTIPAGGSVSAGATFSYSGTNAKPTDFAVNGAACTGVDPTTTTTTTTTTTTTTTSTPPVDGPAPELRVSGNKLVTAAGMPYRLLGVNRSTAEFACVQGKGMWDNGPVDQASVDAMKTWNIHAVRVPLNEECWLGVHGSPSGPAYQQAVKDYVDLLVANGINVILDLHWTWGAYTNSPDWHCKDEHAVCQKPMTDAKYSPQFWTGVANTFKGNDAVVFDLFNEPYPEMAANWDTTLGWQCWRDGGTCTGIPYEVAGMQDLVDAVRSTGATNVLMLGGLEWANNMREWLKYKPTDPLNNIAASWHAYSFNACATETCWDTHIAPLAQQVPIVLGEFGQDDCGFDYMQRLADWADAHNVGYLPWTWTPWGCSTGAVLIKDWNGTPEPGIGEGYKAHLLTQDPYSTR
;
A
#
# COMPACT_ATOMS: atom_id res chain seq x y z
N MET A 1 36.67 41.94 -2.78
CA MET A 1 36.76 42.78 -4.00
C MET A 1 35.37 42.82 -4.63
N LEU A 2 34.87 44.02 -4.76
CA LEU A 2 33.53 44.32 -5.25
C LEU A 2 33.41 44.14 -6.77
N GLY A 3 32.24 43.74 -7.24
CA GLY A 3 31.88 43.80 -8.65
C GLY A 3 30.38 43.71 -8.83
N ARG A 4 29.69 44.88 -8.72
CA ARG A 4 28.27 45.08 -9.10
C ARG A 4 28.17 45.29 -10.62
N VAL A 5 27.19 44.69 -11.29
CA VAL A 5 26.61 45.22 -12.54
C VAL A 5 25.09 44.95 -12.58
N ARG A 6 24.38 45.93 -12.50
CA ARG A 6 23.21 46.67 -12.98
C ARG A 6 22.16 45.93 -13.83
N LYS A 7 20.91 46.18 -13.38
CA LYS A 7 19.61 46.02 -14.04
C LYS A 7 19.52 46.66 -15.43
N ARG A 8 18.74 46.05 -16.34
CA ARG A 8 17.90 46.82 -17.28
C ARG A 8 16.49 46.23 -17.34
N ARG A 9 15.53 47.09 -17.03
CA ARG A 9 14.09 46.95 -17.31
C ARG A 9 13.85 47.49 -18.73
N THR A 10 12.94 46.82 -19.49
CA THR A 10 12.23 47.49 -20.58
C THR A 10 10.77 47.02 -20.55
N ALA A 11 9.90 47.98 -20.34
CA ALA A 11 8.45 47.88 -20.49
C ALA A 11 8.07 48.24 -21.94
N PHE A 12 7.09 47.58 -22.50
CA PHE A 12 6.29 48.15 -23.61
C PHE A 12 4.80 47.88 -23.39
N ALA A 13 4.05 48.94 -23.64
CA ALA A 13 2.66 49.14 -23.34
C ALA A 13 1.72 48.69 -24.45
N ALA A 14 0.49 48.59 -24.06
CA ALA A 14 -0.75 48.25 -24.74
C ALA A 14 -1.02 48.92 -26.09
N LEU A 15 -1.82 48.27 -26.91
CA LEU A 15 -2.90 48.96 -27.69
C LEU A 15 -4.02 47.96 -28.00
N GLY A 16 -5.25 48.35 -27.65
CA GLY A 16 -6.46 47.59 -27.92
C GLY A 16 -7.07 47.99 -29.29
N ALA A 17 -7.97 47.16 -29.74
CA ALA A 17 -9.03 47.56 -30.69
C ALA A 17 -10.22 46.61 -30.58
N ALA A 18 -11.34 47.16 -30.18
CA ALA A 18 -12.65 46.58 -30.22
C ALA A 18 -13.26 46.82 -31.63
N VAL A 19 -13.89 45.85 -32.21
CA VAL A 19 -14.84 46.06 -33.34
C VAL A 19 -16.10 45.23 -33.07
N SER A 20 -17.17 45.96 -32.79
CA SER A 20 -18.56 45.47 -32.77
C SER A 20 -19.13 45.61 -34.17
N VAL A 21 -19.79 44.57 -34.67
CA VAL A 21 -20.74 44.72 -35.79
C VAL A 21 -21.99 43.88 -35.47
N ALA A 22 -23.09 44.59 -35.30
CA ALA A 22 -24.44 44.03 -35.30
C ALA A 22 -25.01 44.08 -36.73
N SER A 23 -25.73 43.05 -37.14
CA SER A 23 -26.71 43.18 -38.26
C SER A 23 -27.76 42.07 -38.18
N THR A 24 -28.91 42.46 -37.84
CA THR A 24 -30.31 42.25 -38.24
C THR A 24 -30.70 41.03 -39.10
N ALA A 25 -31.83 40.49 -38.67
CA ALA A 25 -32.65 39.42 -39.21
C ALA A 25 -33.27 39.70 -40.61
N LEU A 26 -33.53 38.60 -41.32
CA LEU A 26 -34.68 38.54 -42.28
C LEU A 26 -35.25 37.12 -42.25
N LEU A 27 -36.58 37.04 -42.00
CA LEU A 27 -37.41 35.85 -42.17
C LEU A 27 -37.61 35.54 -43.65
N ALA A 28 -37.58 34.27 -44.00
CA ALA A 28 -38.31 33.74 -45.16
C ALA A 28 -38.82 32.34 -44.81
N ALA A 29 -40.12 32.17 -44.83
CA ALA A 29 -40.81 30.91 -44.67
C ALA A 29 -40.83 30.13 -45.97
N ALA A 30 -40.44 28.86 -45.95
CA ALA A 30 -40.81 27.88 -46.95
C ALA A 30 -41.04 26.53 -46.27
N GLY A 31 -42.27 26.04 -46.38
CA GLY A 31 -42.70 24.76 -45.81
C GLY A 31 -42.09 23.57 -46.52
N GLY A 32 -41.61 22.63 -45.76
CA GLY A 32 -41.18 21.31 -46.21
C GLY A 32 -41.30 20.37 -45.03
N SER A 33 -42.26 19.47 -45.05
CA SER A 33 -42.43 18.38 -44.08
C SER A 33 -41.24 17.42 -44.21
N TRP A 34 -40.29 17.52 -43.29
CA TRP A 34 -39.29 16.49 -43.08
C TRP A 34 -39.69 15.72 -41.83
N VAL A 35 -40.10 14.47 -42.02
CA VAL A 35 -40.15 13.48 -40.92
C VAL A 35 -38.70 13.23 -40.55
N GLY A 36 -38.19 13.98 -39.60
CA GLY A 36 -36.89 13.76 -39.03
C GLY A 36 -36.99 12.61 -38.03
N ASP A 37 -36.29 11.52 -38.34
CA ASP A 37 -35.96 10.51 -37.35
C ASP A 37 -35.38 11.21 -36.12
N ALA A 38 -36.13 11.19 -35.04
CA ALA A 38 -35.62 11.52 -33.73
C ALA A 38 -34.59 10.44 -33.37
N ASN A 39 -33.33 10.69 -33.69
CA ASN A 39 -32.22 9.99 -33.03
C ASN A 39 -32.37 10.32 -31.55
N ALA A 40 -33.06 9.43 -30.82
CA ALA A 40 -33.01 9.42 -29.36
C ALA A 40 -31.53 9.24 -29.02
N ALA A 41 -30.91 10.30 -28.49
CA ALA A 41 -29.59 10.20 -27.91
C ALA A 41 -29.64 9.00 -26.96
N ALA A 42 -28.79 8.02 -27.19
CA ALA A 42 -28.76 6.81 -26.39
C ALA A 42 -28.69 7.24 -24.93
N ALA A 43 -29.73 6.88 -24.15
CA ALA A 43 -29.80 7.28 -22.76
C ALA A 43 -28.53 6.78 -22.06
N PHE A 44 -27.83 7.68 -21.37
CA PHE A 44 -26.64 7.33 -20.59
C PHE A 44 -27.02 6.23 -19.60
N ALA A 45 -26.48 5.03 -19.80
CA ALA A 45 -26.69 3.91 -18.89
C ALA A 45 -25.60 3.95 -17.82
N CYS A 46 -26.00 4.08 -16.55
CA CYS A 46 -25.08 4.13 -15.43
C CYS A 46 -25.50 3.19 -14.30
N ARG A 47 -24.51 2.76 -13.52
CA ARG A 47 -24.69 2.13 -12.20
C ARG A 47 -23.96 2.97 -11.17
N VAL A 48 -24.54 3.06 -9.97
CA VAL A 48 -23.89 3.67 -8.82
C VAL A 48 -23.77 2.63 -7.71
N ASP A 49 -22.53 2.32 -7.35
CA ASP A 49 -22.24 1.51 -6.18
C ASP A 49 -22.02 2.46 -5.00
N TYR A 50 -22.72 2.23 -3.89
CA TYR A 50 -22.68 3.06 -2.69
C TYR A 50 -22.40 2.20 -1.46
N SER A 51 -21.33 2.52 -0.74
CA SER A 51 -20.94 1.85 0.50
C SER A 51 -20.70 2.86 1.62
N THR A 52 -20.85 2.44 2.86
CA THR A 52 -20.61 3.26 4.05
C THR A 52 -19.81 2.51 5.09
N ASN A 53 -18.91 3.25 5.77
CA ASN A 53 -18.31 2.84 7.03
C ASN A 53 -18.89 3.73 8.13
N ASP A 54 -19.67 3.14 9.04
CA ASP A 54 -20.49 3.84 10.04
C ASP A 54 -19.92 3.65 11.44
N TRP A 55 -19.71 4.75 12.18
CA TRP A 55 -19.20 4.76 13.57
C TRP A 55 -20.23 5.28 14.59
N GLY A 56 -21.53 5.31 14.22
CA GLY A 56 -22.66 5.59 15.12
C GLY A 56 -23.06 7.06 15.25
N SER A 57 -22.18 8.03 15.02
CA SER A 57 -22.49 9.48 15.02
C SER A 57 -22.13 10.15 13.70
N GLY A 58 -21.54 9.39 12.78
CA GLY A 58 -21.13 9.79 11.45
C GLY A 58 -20.70 8.57 10.65
N PHE A 59 -20.42 8.77 9.38
CA PHE A 59 -19.96 7.71 8.48
C PHE A 59 -19.15 8.29 7.32
N GLY A 60 -18.26 7.46 6.79
CA GLY A 60 -17.68 7.65 5.48
C GLY A 60 -18.59 7.03 4.42
N ALA A 61 -18.89 7.75 3.35
CA ALA A 61 -19.60 7.23 2.19
C ALA A 61 -18.64 7.21 0.99
N ASN A 62 -18.61 6.09 0.26
CA ASN A 62 -17.97 5.97 -1.03
C ASN A 62 -19.03 5.76 -2.10
N VAL A 63 -18.91 6.49 -3.22
CA VAL A 63 -19.78 6.36 -4.38
C VAL A 63 -18.92 6.07 -5.60
N THR A 64 -19.26 5.02 -6.34
CA THR A 64 -18.61 4.68 -7.61
C THR A 64 -19.64 4.77 -8.73
N VAL A 65 -19.39 5.65 -9.69
CA VAL A 65 -20.24 5.83 -10.88
C VAL A 65 -19.64 5.03 -12.04
N ALA A 66 -20.33 4.01 -12.50
CA ALA A 66 -19.94 3.20 -13.65
C ALA A 66 -20.73 3.62 -14.89
N ASN A 67 -20.02 3.84 -16.00
CA ASN A 67 -20.58 4.11 -17.31
C ASN A 67 -20.85 2.78 -18.04
N LEU A 68 -22.10 2.36 -18.11
CA LEU A 68 -22.54 1.15 -18.79
C LEU A 68 -22.82 1.38 -20.30
N GLY A 69 -22.68 2.62 -20.77
CA GLY A 69 -22.87 2.99 -22.17
C GLY A 69 -21.65 2.65 -23.05
N SER A 70 -21.83 2.73 -24.34
CA SER A 70 -20.79 2.46 -25.35
C SER A 70 -19.92 3.66 -25.70
N SER A 71 -20.16 4.83 -25.08
CA SER A 71 -19.39 6.07 -25.33
C SER A 71 -18.90 6.66 -24.01
N ALA A 72 -17.75 7.34 -24.07
CA ALA A 72 -17.21 8.03 -22.90
C ALA A 72 -18.12 9.20 -22.48
N VAL A 73 -18.24 9.42 -21.17
CA VAL A 73 -18.94 10.57 -20.58
C VAL A 73 -17.92 11.62 -20.21
N SER A 74 -18.07 12.84 -20.73
CA SER A 74 -17.25 14.00 -20.38
C SER A 74 -18.03 14.93 -19.49
N GLY A 75 -17.53 15.16 -18.27
CA GLY A 75 -18.23 15.88 -17.22
C GLY A 75 -19.35 15.04 -16.61
N TRP A 76 -19.23 14.72 -15.33
CA TRP A 76 -20.27 13.99 -14.60
C TRP A 76 -20.69 14.74 -13.35
N THR A 77 -21.97 14.63 -13.04
CA THR A 77 -22.56 15.13 -11.79
C THR A 77 -23.51 14.08 -11.26
N LEU A 78 -23.18 13.52 -10.10
CA LEU A 78 -24.01 12.57 -9.37
C LEU A 78 -24.91 13.33 -8.39
N THR A 79 -26.19 12.93 -8.30
CA THR A 79 -27.13 13.41 -7.29
C THR A 79 -27.83 12.24 -6.61
N TYR A 80 -28.10 12.39 -5.31
CA TYR A 80 -28.91 11.46 -4.52
C TYR A 80 -29.44 12.14 -3.26
N THR A 81 -30.44 11.54 -2.58
CA THR A 81 -31.13 12.17 -1.46
C THR A 81 -31.14 11.25 -0.23
N TYR A 82 -30.70 11.77 0.92
CA TYR A 82 -30.85 11.07 2.19
C TYR A 82 -32.27 11.18 2.75
N ALA A 83 -32.77 10.09 3.33
CA ALA A 83 -34.05 10.10 4.03
C ALA A 83 -33.96 10.78 5.41
N GLY A 84 -32.81 10.65 6.09
CA GLY A 84 -32.57 11.13 7.45
C GLY A 84 -32.04 12.55 7.56
N ASP A 85 -31.20 12.77 8.57
CA ASP A 85 -30.58 14.06 8.94
C ASP A 85 -29.07 14.10 8.61
N GLN A 86 -28.62 13.25 7.70
CA GLN A 86 -27.24 13.18 7.26
C GLN A 86 -26.76 14.54 6.76
N THR A 87 -25.63 15.00 7.31
CA THR A 87 -25.03 16.31 6.99
C THR A 87 -23.60 16.14 6.50
N LEU A 88 -23.31 16.62 5.30
CA LEU A 88 -21.99 16.61 4.69
C LEU A 88 -20.97 17.36 5.55
N ARG A 89 -19.82 16.74 5.80
CA ARG A 89 -18.70 17.31 6.56
C ARG A 89 -17.51 17.62 5.68
N HIS A 90 -17.06 16.63 4.91
CA HIS A 90 -15.91 16.76 4.03
C HIS A 90 -16.08 15.80 2.85
N GLY A 91 -15.66 16.20 1.66
CA GLY A 91 -15.69 15.38 0.47
C GLY A 91 -14.37 15.37 -0.27
N TRP A 92 -14.04 14.26 -0.94
CA TRP A 92 -12.84 14.10 -1.75
C TRP A 92 -13.16 13.44 -3.10
N SER A 93 -12.23 13.54 -4.05
CA SER A 93 -12.35 13.01 -5.42
C SER A 93 -13.57 13.52 -6.20
N GLY A 94 -14.10 14.69 -5.81
CA GLY A 94 -15.21 15.37 -6.45
C GLY A 94 -15.54 16.68 -5.73
N ASN A 95 -16.34 17.52 -6.37
CA ASN A 95 -16.83 18.77 -5.79
C ASN A 95 -18.18 18.49 -5.11
N TRP A 96 -18.16 18.27 -3.81
CA TRP A 96 -19.31 17.90 -3.01
C TRP A 96 -20.07 19.11 -2.50
N SER A 97 -21.38 19.02 -2.57
CA SER A 97 -22.30 20.00 -1.98
C SER A 97 -23.58 19.31 -1.50
N GLN A 98 -24.25 19.92 -0.53
CA GLN A 98 -25.52 19.43 -0.03
C GLN A 98 -26.52 20.58 0.12
N SER A 99 -27.75 20.40 -0.37
CA SER A 99 -28.85 21.30 -0.16
C SER A 99 -29.97 20.52 0.55
N VAL A 100 -30.20 20.86 1.82
CA VAL A 100 -31.11 20.13 2.73
C VAL A 100 -30.74 18.66 2.81
N LYS A 101 -31.39 17.77 2.07
CA LYS A 101 -31.14 16.32 2.05
C LYS A 101 -30.53 15.84 0.76
N GLN A 102 -30.53 16.63 -0.29
CA GLN A 102 -29.96 16.28 -1.58
C GLN A 102 -28.44 16.54 -1.59
N VAL A 103 -27.70 15.53 -1.91
CA VAL A 103 -26.25 15.59 -2.14
C VAL A 103 -25.99 15.69 -3.63
N THR A 104 -25.05 16.55 -4.00
CA THR A 104 -24.55 16.70 -5.37
C THR A 104 -23.04 16.56 -5.36
N VAL A 105 -22.52 15.73 -6.26
CA VAL A 105 -21.08 15.49 -6.45
C VAL A 105 -20.77 15.73 -7.91
N ALA A 106 -20.09 16.83 -8.22
CA ALA A 106 -19.55 17.08 -9.55
C ALA A 106 -18.10 16.56 -9.65
N ASN A 107 -17.66 16.19 -10.84
CA ASN A 107 -16.29 15.74 -11.06
C ASN A 107 -15.24 16.78 -10.62
N ALA A 108 -14.10 16.28 -10.18
CA ALA A 108 -12.90 17.08 -10.03
C ALA A 108 -12.26 17.36 -11.42
N SER A 109 -11.30 18.29 -11.48
CA SER A 109 -10.65 18.68 -12.74
C SER A 109 -9.92 17.52 -13.45
N TRP A 110 -9.52 16.49 -12.71
CA TRP A 110 -8.71 15.37 -13.17
C TRP A 110 -9.51 14.10 -13.48
N ASN A 111 -10.76 13.97 -13.01
CA ASN A 111 -11.59 12.78 -13.20
C ASN A 111 -12.88 13.04 -13.99
N GLY A 112 -12.91 14.08 -14.81
CA GLY A 112 -14.10 14.51 -15.53
C GLY A 112 -14.54 13.58 -16.67
N THR A 113 -13.75 12.58 -17.07
CA THR A 113 -14.10 11.66 -18.16
C THR A 113 -14.26 10.25 -17.62
N ILE A 114 -15.41 9.61 -17.88
CA ILE A 114 -15.66 8.20 -17.60
C ILE A 114 -15.70 7.44 -18.92
N PRO A 115 -14.68 6.63 -19.27
CA PRO A 115 -14.66 5.85 -20.48
C PRO A 115 -15.88 4.91 -20.61
N ALA A 116 -16.20 4.45 -21.81
CA ALA A 116 -17.19 3.40 -22.01
C ALA A 116 -16.77 2.14 -21.23
N GLY A 117 -17.67 1.62 -20.40
CA GLY A 117 -17.39 0.49 -19.51
C GLY A 117 -16.48 0.81 -18.30
N GLY A 118 -15.99 2.06 -18.18
CA GLY A 118 -15.17 2.52 -17.06
C GLY A 118 -15.99 3.08 -15.90
N SER A 119 -15.30 3.43 -14.81
CA SER A 119 -15.91 4.01 -13.61
C SER A 119 -15.07 5.12 -13.01
N VAL A 120 -15.66 5.88 -12.10
CA VAL A 120 -15.01 6.90 -11.28
C VAL A 120 -15.57 6.85 -9.88
N SER A 121 -14.71 7.03 -8.87
CA SER A 121 -15.10 7.00 -7.45
C SER A 121 -14.89 8.36 -6.80
N ALA A 122 -15.75 8.67 -5.84
CA ALA A 122 -15.67 9.83 -4.97
C ALA A 122 -16.16 9.46 -3.56
N GLY A 123 -15.70 10.17 -2.54
CA GLY A 123 -16.11 9.87 -1.18
C GLY A 123 -16.35 11.12 -0.34
N ALA A 124 -17.06 10.95 0.76
CA ALA A 124 -17.29 12.01 1.73
C ALA A 124 -17.57 11.48 3.13
N THR A 125 -17.34 12.31 4.13
CA THR A 125 -17.79 12.06 5.50
C THR A 125 -19.05 12.84 5.79
N PHE A 126 -19.95 12.20 6.54
CA PHE A 126 -21.21 12.77 7.00
C PHE A 126 -21.38 12.58 8.51
N SER A 127 -22.10 13.48 9.16
CA SER A 127 -22.64 13.24 10.50
C SER A 127 -24.15 13.02 10.42
N TYR A 128 -24.68 12.28 11.39
CA TYR A 128 -26.11 12.05 11.55
C TYR A 128 -26.45 11.77 13.02
N SER A 129 -27.72 11.85 13.39
CA SER A 129 -28.20 11.54 14.75
C SER A 129 -29.37 10.54 14.80
N GLY A 130 -29.93 10.19 13.66
CA GLY A 130 -31.02 9.25 13.53
C GLY A 130 -30.63 7.90 12.95
N THR A 131 -31.35 7.45 11.94
CA THR A 131 -31.03 6.25 11.18
C THR A 131 -30.20 6.59 9.94
N ASN A 132 -29.18 5.80 9.65
CA ASN A 132 -28.37 5.96 8.47
C ASN A 132 -28.84 5.03 7.34
N ALA A 133 -30.01 5.37 6.77
CA ALA A 133 -30.52 4.60 5.64
C ALA A 133 -29.81 4.95 4.34
N LYS A 134 -29.48 3.93 3.56
CA LYS A 134 -28.82 4.05 2.25
C LYS A 134 -29.73 4.78 1.26
N PRO A 135 -29.23 5.76 0.47
CA PRO A 135 -29.97 6.35 -0.65
C PRO A 135 -30.29 5.34 -1.75
N THR A 136 -31.37 5.58 -2.49
CA THR A 136 -31.83 4.70 -3.57
C THR A 136 -32.14 5.45 -4.88
N ASP A 137 -32.01 6.78 -4.89
CA ASP A 137 -32.40 7.68 -5.98
C ASP A 137 -31.22 8.27 -6.75
N PHE A 138 -30.19 7.45 -7.01
CA PHE A 138 -28.99 7.91 -7.69
C PHE A 138 -29.25 8.30 -9.14
N ALA A 139 -28.79 9.50 -9.53
CA ALA A 139 -28.82 9.97 -10.91
C ALA A 139 -27.49 10.61 -11.32
N VAL A 140 -27.03 10.34 -12.52
CA VAL A 140 -25.83 10.96 -13.11
C VAL A 140 -26.22 11.78 -14.34
N ASN A 141 -25.84 13.05 -14.34
CA ASN A 141 -26.22 14.03 -15.36
C ASN A 141 -27.75 14.06 -15.61
N GLY A 142 -28.53 13.87 -14.55
CA GLY A 142 -30.01 13.83 -14.60
C GLY A 142 -30.61 12.51 -15.07
N ALA A 143 -29.80 11.54 -15.52
CA ALA A 143 -30.28 10.20 -15.87
C ALA A 143 -30.27 9.30 -14.64
N ALA A 144 -31.39 8.65 -14.32
CA ALA A 144 -31.45 7.69 -13.21
C ALA A 144 -30.56 6.48 -13.51
N CYS A 145 -29.70 6.12 -12.53
CA CYS A 145 -28.82 4.97 -12.64
C CYS A 145 -29.52 3.70 -12.15
N THR A 146 -29.45 2.63 -12.91
CA THR A 146 -29.95 1.31 -12.54
C THR A 146 -28.84 0.54 -11.81
N GLY A 147 -29.08 0.15 -10.57
CA GLY A 147 -28.15 -0.66 -9.79
C GLY A 147 -28.02 -0.14 -8.38
N VAL A 148 -28.88 -0.62 -7.50
CA VAL A 148 -28.66 -0.71 -6.07
C VAL A 148 -28.54 -2.18 -5.77
N ASP A 149 -27.57 -2.49 -4.91
CA ASP A 149 -27.25 -3.83 -4.40
C ASP A 149 -28.43 -4.82 -4.39
N PRO A 150 -28.34 -6.01 -5.00
CA PRO A 150 -29.39 -7.00 -4.89
C PRO A 150 -29.39 -7.58 -3.48
N THR A 151 -30.42 -7.25 -2.71
CA THR A 151 -30.80 -7.99 -1.50
C THR A 151 -31.03 -9.45 -1.89
N THR A 152 -30.31 -10.34 -1.26
CA THR A 152 -30.30 -11.79 -1.44
C THR A 152 -31.72 -12.37 -1.48
N THR A 153 -32.16 -12.85 -2.64
CA THR A 153 -33.28 -13.78 -2.76
C THR A 153 -32.73 -15.09 -3.31
N THR A 154 -32.68 -16.09 -2.45
CA THR A 154 -32.27 -17.45 -2.78
C THR A 154 -33.26 -18.07 -3.76
N THR A 155 -32.86 -18.26 -5.02
CA THR A 155 -33.56 -19.17 -5.95
C THR A 155 -32.55 -20.19 -6.44
N THR A 156 -32.77 -21.43 -6.01
CA THR A 156 -32.00 -22.60 -6.42
C THR A 156 -32.26 -22.88 -7.90
N THR A 157 -31.24 -22.75 -8.74
CA THR A 157 -31.25 -23.30 -10.10
C THR A 157 -29.95 -24.01 -10.39
N THR A 158 -30.07 -25.22 -10.87
CA THR A 158 -29.06 -26.23 -11.15
C THR A 158 -27.96 -25.78 -12.07
N THR A 159 -26.75 -26.12 -11.70
CA THR A 159 -25.44 -25.72 -12.19
C THR A 159 -25.11 -26.30 -13.56
N THR A 160 -24.66 -25.43 -14.46
CA THR A 160 -23.70 -25.81 -15.51
C THR A 160 -22.43 -25.01 -15.24
N THR A 161 -21.36 -25.69 -14.88
CA THR A 161 -20.07 -25.12 -14.51
C THR A 161 -19.39 -24.54 -15.74
N THR A 162 -19.41 -23.21 -15.88
CA THR A 162 -18.46 -22.49 -16.72
C THR A 162 -17.57 -21.69 -15.79
N THR A 163 -16.31 -22.07 -15.70
CA THR A 163 -15.29 -21.37 -14.89
C THR A 163 -15.04 -19.99 -15.50
N THR A 164 -15.73 -18.99 -15.02
CA THR A 164 -15.39 -17.57 -15.25
C THR A 164 -14.52 -17.12 -14.11
N THR A 165 -13.26 -16.83 -14.40
CA THR A 165 -12.32 -16.17 -13.50
C THR A 165 -12.88 -14.79 -13.19
N SER A 166 -13.50 -14.61 -12.02
CA SER A 166 -13.98 -13.31 -11.56
C SER A 166 -12.80 -12.56 -10.96
N THR A 167 -12.38 -11.48 -11.59
CA THR A 167 -11.47 -10.50 -11.00
C THR A 167 -12.17 -9.87 -9.79
N PRO A 168 -11.55 -9.86 -8.59
CA PRO A 168 -12.14 -9.26 -7.39
C PRO A 168 -12.29 -7.75 -7.53
N PRO A 169 -13.19 -7.13 -6.77
CA PRO A 169 -13.37 -5.67 -6.78
C PRO A 169 -12.11 -4.99 -6.24
N VAL A 170 -11.62 -4.01 -6.99
CA VAL A 170 -10.43 -3.18 -6.66
C VAL A 170 -10.75 -2.11 -5.60
N ASP A 171 -12.01 -1.96 -5.20
CA ASP A 171 -12.50 -0.92 -4.27
C ASP A 171 -13.08 -1.54 -3.01
N GLY A 172 -12.27 -1.59 -1.96
CA GLY A 172 -12.64 -2.07 -0.63
C GLY A 172 -11.44 -1.97 0.31
N PRO A 173 -11.59 -2.31 1.60
CA PRO A 173 -10.46 -2.45 2.49
C PRO A 173 -9.52 -3.57 1.98
N ALA A 174 -8.26 -3.47 2.36
CA ALA A 174 -7.26 -4.48 2.01
C ALA A 174 -7.75 -5.89 2.42
N PRO A 175 -7.53 -6.91 1.57
CA PRO A 175 -8.00 -8.25 1.89
C PRO A 175 -7.27 -8.82 3.11
N GLU A 176 -8.00 -9.52 3.96
CA GLU A 176 -7.42 -10.36 5.00
C GLU A 176 -6.68 -11.53 4.36
N LEU A 177 -5.48 -11.82 4.86
CA LEU A 177 -4.57 -12.79 4.26
C LEU A 177 -4.28 -13.95 5.21
N ARG A 178 -4.05 -15.12 4.63
CA ARG A 178 -3.53 -16.30 5.31
C ARG A 178 -2.67 -17.12 4.37
N VAL A 179 -1.83 -17.97 4.95
CA VAL A 179 -1.04 -18.96 4.19
C VAL A 179 -1.92 -20.15 3.81
N SER A 180 -1.79 -20.60 2.58
CA SER A 180 -2.39 -21.84 2.07
C SER A 180 -1.41 -22.54 1.13
N GLY A 181 -0.75 -23.58 1.64
CA GLY A 181 0.36 -24.22 0.93
C GLY A 181 1.51 -23.23 0.71
N ASN A 182 1.88 -23.03 -0.53
CA ASN A 182 2.94 -22.10 -0.94
C ASN A 182 2.42 -20.73 -1.40
N LYS A 183 1.21 -20.35 -1.00
CA LYS A 183 0.58 -19.09 -1.41
C LYS A 183 0.04 -18.32 -0.24
N LEU A 184 0.05 -17.00 -0.34
CA LEU A 184 -0.89 -16.17 0.40
C LEU A 184 -2.25 -16.24 -0.30
N VAL A 185 -3.31 -16.33 0.47
CA VAL A 185 -4.66 -16.31 -0.04
C VAL A 185 -5.54 -15.38 0.78
N THR A 186 -6.53 -14.79 0.13
CA THR A 186 -7.54 -13.96 0.81
C THR A 186 -8.47 -14.82 1.68
N ALA A 187 -9.32 -14.19 2.49
CA ALA A 187 -10.38 -14.89 3.23
C ALA A 187 -11.28 -15.74 2.33
N ALA A 188 -11.51 -15.30 1.07
CA ALA A 188 -12.24 -16.05 0.06
C ALA A 188 -11.44 -17.21 -0.58
N GLY A 189 -10.19 -17.41 -0.18
CA GLY A 189 -9.32 -18.45 -0.70
C GLY A 189 -8.67 -18.14 -2.05
N MET A 190 -8.78 -16.92 -2.54
CA MET A 190 -8.13 -16.50 -3.79
C MET A 190 -6.64 -16.26 -3.55
N PRO A 191 -5.76 -16.75 -4.42
CA PRO A 191 -4.33 -16.41 -4.36
C PRO A 191 -4.13 -14.90 -4.40
N TYR A 192 -3.14 -14.43 -3.65
CA TYR A 192 -2.81 -13.01 -3.55
C TYR A 192 -1.32 -12.79 -3.41
N ARG A 193 -0.79 -11.79 -4.09
CA ARG A 193 0.62 -11.37 -3.97
C ARG A 193 0.70 -9.98 -3.36
N LEU A 194 1.60 -9.78 -2.42
CA LEU A 194 1.92 -8.48 -1.87
C LEU A 194 2.82 -7.73 -2.86
N LEU A 195 2.24 -6.82 -3.63
CA LEU A 195 2.91 -6.00 -4.65
C LEU A 195 2.91 -4.55 -4.20
N GLY A 196 4.07 -3.98 -3.93
CA GLY A 196 4.08 -2.65 -3.34
C GLY A 196 5.42 -2.01 -3.14
N VAL A 197 5.61 -1.31 -2.03
CA VAL A 197 6.82 -0.55 -1.72
C VAL A 197 7.15 -0.59 -0.23
N ASN A 198 8.41 -0.33 0.13
CA ASN A 198 8.81 0.02 1.49
C ASN A 198 8.58 1.52 1.71
N ARG A 199 7.94 1.90 2.84
CA ARG A 199 7.79 3.27 3.32
C ARG A 199 8.69 3.47 4.53
N SER A 200 9.97 3.69 4.27
CA SER A 200 10.99 3.99 5.28
C SER A 200 10.68 5.28 6.04
N THR A 201 11.31 5.47 7.14
CA THR A 201 11.46 6.59 8.07
C THR A 201 10.99 6.33 9.49
N ALA A 202 10.01 5.47 9.72
CA ALA A 202 9.55 5.17 11.07
C ALA A 202 10.60 4.41 11.91
N GLU A 203 11.51 3.70 11.26
CA GLU A 203 12.61 2.98 11.90
C GLU A 203 13.66 3.92 12.54
N PHE A 204 13.82 5.15 12.04
CA PHE A 204 14.87 6.05 12.51
C PHE A 204 14.37 7.42 12.99
N ALA A 205 13.25 7.95 12.44
CA ALA A 205 12.85 9.33 12.68
C ALA A 205 12.69 9.67 14.16
N CYS A 206 12.07 8.78 14.92
CA CYS A 206 11.83 8.92 16.34
C CYS A 206 13.16 9.04 17.13
N VAL A 207 14.08 8.12 16.96
CA VAL A 207 15.36 8.10 17.69
C VAL A 207 16.31 9.21 17.25
N GLN A 208 16.11 9.77 16.06
CA GLN A 208 16.87 10.91 15.55
C GLN A 208 16.23 12.27 15.84
N GLY A 209 15.10 12.30 16.60
CA GLY A 209 14.39 13.54 16.92
C GLY A 209 13.71 14.22 15.74
N LYS A 210 13.37 13.47 14.70
CA LYS A 210 12.74 13.95 13.45
C LYS A 210 11.22 13.69 13.41
N GLY A 211 10.59 13.57 14.56
CA GLY A 211 9.18 13.16 14.67
C GLY A 211 8.98 11.67 14.41
N MET A 212 7.83 11.28 13.88
CA MET A 212 7.50 9.86 13.63
C MET A 212 7.81 9.42 12.20
N TRP A 213 7.82 10.36 11.23
CA TRP A 213 7.84 10.08 9.80
C TRP A 213 8.84 10.95 9.01
N ASP A 214 9.84 11.56 9.67
CA ASP A 214 10.84 12.46 9.05
C ASP A 214 10.20 13.51 8.10
N ASN A 215 9.11 14.12 8.55
CA ASN A 215 8.28 15.07 7.79
C ASN A 215 7.67 14.52 6.48
N GLY A 216 7.78 13.22 6.21
CA GLY A 216 7.08 12.59 5.10
C GLY A 216 5.58 12.45 5.38
N PRO A 217 4.71 12.71 4.39
CA PRO A 217 3.27 12.61 4.57
C PRO A 217 2.81 11.17 4.80
N VAL A 218 1.81 11.03 5.63
CA VAL A 218 1.08 9.78 5.92
C VAL A 218 -0.43 10.07 5.88
N ASP A 219 -0.86 10.84 4.92
CA ASP A 219 -2.22 11.30 4.71
C ASP A 219 -2.84 10.68 3.45
N GLN A 220 -4.12 10.98 3.21
CA GLN A 220 -4.83 10.45 2.06
C GLN A 220 -4.16 10.81 0.73
N ALA A 221 -3.58 12.01 0.60
CA ALA A 221 -2.91 12.43 -0.63
C ALA A 221 -1.68 11.56 -0.94
N SER A 222 -0.93 11.17 0.10
CA SER A 222 0.22 10.27 -0.06
C SER A 222 -0.23 8.85 -0.47
N VAL A 223 -1.35 8.37 0.06
CA VAL A 223 -1.93 7.08 -0.33
C VAL A 223 -2.48 7.14 -1.75
N ASP A 224 -3.15 8.23 -2.13
CA ASP A 224 -3.62 8.43 -3.50
C ASP A 224 -2.45 8.43 -4.50
N ALA A 225 -1.32 9.05 -4.15
CA ALA A 225 -0.10 8.98 -4.96
C ALA A 225 0.39 7.54 -5.15
N MET A 226 0.40 6.72 -4.09
CA MET A 226 0.76 5.29 -4.16
C MET A 226 -0.21 4.50 -5.05
N LYS A 227 -1.50 4.77 -4.98
CA LYS A 227 -2.51 4.13 -5.84
C LYS A 227 -2.30 4.42 -7.33
N THR A 228 -1.71 5.57 -7.70
CA THR A 228 -1.35 5.86 -9.10
C THR A 228 -0.25 4.94 -9.65
N TRP A 229 0.43 4.19 -8.79
CA TRP A 229 1.44 3.21 -9.16
C TRP A 229 0.92 1.77 -9.10
N ASN A 230 -0.36 1.55 -8.81
CA ASN A 230 -0.93 0.23 -8.58
C ASN A 230 -0.30 -0.50 -7.37
N ILE A 231 0.00 0.26 -6.31
CA ILE A 231 0.54 -0.28 -5.06
C ILE A 231 -0.59 -0.91 -4.26
N HIS A 232 -0.42 -2.18 -3.89
CA HIS A 232 -1.34 -3.00 -3.11
C HIS A 232 -0.80 -3.40 -1.74
N ALA A 233 0.48 -3.14 -1.47
CA ALA A 233 1.10 -3.42 -0.18
C ALA A 233 2.12 -2.34 0.18
N VAL A 234 2.23 -2.01 1.47
CA VAL A 234 3.26 -1.12 2.01
C VAL A 234 3.93 -1.80 3.20
N ARG A 235 5.26 -1.96 3.12
CA ARG A 235 6.07 -2.39 4.26
C ARG A 235 6.52 -1.16 5.03
N VAL A 236 6.23 -1.14 6.32
CA VAL A 236 6.49 -0.03 7.25
C VAL A 236 7.51 -0.50 8.28
N PRO A 237 8.78 -0.10 8.11
CA PRO A 237 9.83 -0.39 9.08
C PRO A 237 9.58 0.33 10.40
N LEU A 238 9.69 -0.38 11.52
CA LEU A 238 9.45 0.13 12.86
C LEU A 238 10.70 0.07 13.73
N ASN A 239 10.67 0.88 14.79
CA ASN A 239 11.73 0.97 15.80
C ASN A 239 11.25 0.42 17.14
N GLU A 240 12.02 -0.49 17.70
CA GLU A 240 11.69 -1.15 18.96
C GLU A 240 11.58 -0.18 20.14
N GLU A 241 12.60 0.68 20.33
CA GLU A 241 12.63 1.62 21.45
C GLU A 241 11.54 2.68 21.34
N CYS A 242 11.23 3.12 20.12
CA CYS A 242 10.16 4.07 19.88
C CYS A 242 8.78 3.46 20.17
N TRP A 243 8.55 2.20 19.78
CA TRP A 243 7.31 1.51 20.09
C TRP A 243 7.12 1.32 21.59
N LEU A 244 8.17 0.89 22.30
CA LEU A 244 8.12 0.61 23.73
C LEU A 244 8.23 1.87 24.60
N GLY A 245 8.75 2.97 24.08
CA GLY A 245 9.00 4.21 24.86
C GLY A 245 10.08 4.03 25.91
N VAL A 246 11.11 3.24 25.61
CA VAL A 246 12.23 2.94 26.52
C VAL A 246 13.47 3.75 26.16
N HIS A 247 14.44 3.80 27.07
CA HIS A 247 15.75 4.46 26.92
C HIS A 247 15.68 5.96 26.56
N GLY A 248 14.59 6.63 26.94
CA GLY A 248 14.39 8.05 26.63
C GLY A 248 13.94 8.35 25.21
N SER A 249 13.66 7.31 24.43
CA SER A 249 13.03 7.49 23.11
C SER A 249 11.70 8.21 23.26
N PRO A 250 11.48 9.29 22.50
CA PRO A 250 10.23 10.01 22.62
C PRO A 250 9.13 9.16 22.06
N SER A 251 8.32 8.50 22.90
CA SER A 251 7.00 8.28 22.44
C SER A 251 6.17 7.10 22.91
N GLY A 252 6.60 5.88 22.99
CA GLY A 252 5.64 4.82 23.33
C GLY A 252 4.25 5.05 22.70
N PRO A 253 3.25 5.50 23.47
CA PRO A 253 1.87 5.64 22.98
C PRO A 253 1.70 6.56 21.75
N ALA A 254 2.47 7.64 21.63
CA ALA A 254 2.36 8.55 20.49
C ALA A 254 2.88 7.91 19.19
N TYR A 255 3.97 7.15 19.27
CA TYR A 255 4.48 6.39 18.14
C TYR A 255 3.50 5.26 17.74
N GLN A 256 3.00 4.51 18.72
CA GLN A 256 2.01 3.45 18.50
C GLN A 256 0.75 4.00 17.80
N GLN A 257 0.26 5.17 18.24
CA GLN A 257 -0.90 5.80 17.62
C GLN A 257 -0.61 6.26 16.19
N ALA A 258 0.55 6.88 15.94
CA ALA A 258 0.94 7.31 14.59
C ALA A 258 1.05 6.13 13.62
N VAL A 259 1.61 5.00 14.07
CA VAL A 259 1.67 3.76 13.28
C VAL A 259 0.25 3.23 13.03
N LYS A 260 -0.59 3.18 14.07
CA LYS A 260 -1.97 2.71 13.93
C LYS A 260 -2.78 3.55 12.95
N ASP A 261 -2.70 4.86 13.04
CA ASP A 261 -3.44 5.76 12.15
C ASP A 261 -3.03 5.55 10.68
N TYR A 262 -1.74 5.33 10.44
CA TYR A 262 -1.26 5.07 9.08
C TYR A 262 -1.66 3.68 8.57
N VAL A 263 -1.60 2.66 9.41
CA VAL A 263 -2.09 1.30 9.08
C VAL A 263 -3.59 1.33 8.74
N ASP A 264 -4.40 1.97 9.58
CA ASP A 264 -5.84 2.09 9.37
C ASP A 264 -6.15 2.81 8.04
N LEU A 265 -5.39 3.87 7.72
CA LEU A 265 -5.51 4.60 6.46
C LEU A 265 -5.18 3.73 5.25
N LEU A 266 -4.05 3.02 5.27
CA LEU A 266 -3.63 2.14 4.17
C LEU A 266 -4.65 1.00 3.95
N VAL A 267 -5.03 0.31 5.02
CA VAL A 267 -5.98 -0.81 4.96
C VAL A 267 -7.34 -0.33 4.43
N ALA A 268 -7.84 0.81 4.90
CA ALA A 268 -9.09 1.39 4.40
C ALA A 268 -9.06 1.73 2.90
N ASN A 269 -7.86 1.95 2.35
CA ASN A 269 -7.64 2.26 0.93
C ASN A 269 -7.26 1.03 0.07
N GLY A 270 -7.45 -0.19 0.58
CA GLY A 270 -7.18 -1.42 -0.17
C GLY A 270 -5.72 -1.84 -0.21
N ILE A 271 -4.87 -1.28 0.66
CA ILE A 271 -3.43 -1.54 0.70
C ILE A 271 -3.10 -2.36 1.95
N ASN A 272 -2.59 -3.58 1.75
CA ASN A 272 -2.08 -4.42 2.84
C ASN A 272 -0.85 -3.79 3.49
N VAL A 273 -0.67 -4.01 4.78
CA VAL A 273 0.46 -3.45 5.52
C VAL A 273 1.34 -4.58 6.04
N ILE A 274 2.65 -4.46 5.82
CA ILE A 274 3.65 -5.31 6.46
C ILE A 274 4.34 -4.45 7.52
N LEU A 275 4.17 -4.78 8.78
CA LEU A 275 4.90 -4.15 9.88
C LEU A 275 6.17 -4.93 10.13
N ASP A 276 7.30 -4.25 10.12
CA ASP A 276 8.62 -4.84 10.21
C ASP A 276 9.36 -4.32 11.46
N LEU A 277 9.94 -5.23 12.25
CA LEU A 277 10.88 -4.86 13.30
C LEU A 277 12.26 -4.61 12.70
N HIS A 278 12.56 -3.34 12.41
CA HIS A 278 13.71 -2.97 11.62
C HIS A 278 14.96 -2.73 12.46
N TRP A 279 14.86 -1.89 13.50
CA TRP A 279 15.95 -1.58 14.41
C TRP A 279 15.61 -1.98 15.84
N THR A 280 16.52 -2.70 16.47
CA THR A 280 16.39 -3.27 17.80
C THR A 280 17.49 -2.77 18.74
N TRP A 281 17.28 -2.91 20.03
CA TRP A 281 18.30 -2.73 21.05
C TRP A 281 19.33 -3.87 21.00
N GLY A 282 20.54 -3.62 21.48
CA GLY A 282 21.55 -4.66 21.71
C GLY A 282 22.99 -4.14 21.62
N ALA A 283 23.77 -4.40 22.66
CA ALA A 283 25.17 -3.93 22.79
C ALA A 283 26.15 -4.72 21.90
N TYR A 284 26.01 -4.63 20.58
CA TYR A 284 26.91 -5.27 19.62
C TYR A 284 28.07 -4.33 19.27
N THR A 285 29.18 -4.42 20.04
CA THR A 285 30.31 -3.48 19.95
C THR A 285 31.50 -3.99 19.14
N ASN A 286 31.57 -5.29 18.83
CA ASN A 286 32.67 -5.93 18.08
C ASN A 286 32.48 -5.86 16.56
N SER A 287 31.58 -5.02 16.13
CA SER A 287 31.25 -4.83 14.73
C SER A 287 32.35 -4.13 13.94
N PRO A 288 32.55 -4.42 12.63
CA PRO A 288 33.33 -3.59 11.73
C PRO A 288 32.91 -2.12 11.78
N ASP A 289 33.78 -1.22 11.33
CA ASP A 289 33.55 0.24 11.44
C ASP A 289 32.28 0.74 10.77
N TRP A 290 31.76 0.01 9.79
CA TRP A 290 30.52 0.30 9.08
C TRP A 290 29.26 -0.27 9.74
N HIS A 291 29.38 -1.06 10.81
CA HIS A 291 28.24 -1.56 11.58
C HIS A 291 27.98 -0.71 12.83
N CYS A 292 26.78 -0.87 13.36
CA CYS A 292 26.34 -0.21 14.57
C CYS A 292 27.15 -0.64 15.81
N LYS A 293 27.72 0.32 16.51
CA LYS A 293 28.42 0.12 17.80
C LYS A 293 27.62 0.67 18.98
N ASP A 294 26.46 1.22 18.73
CA ASP A 294 25.54 1.75 19.75
C ASP A 294 24.65 0.62 20.27
N GLU A 295 24.31 0.62 21.55
CA GLU A 295 23.39 -0.36 22.12
C GLU A 295 21.92 -0.03 21.82
N HIS A 296 21.62 1.24 21.51
CA HIS A 296 20.27 1.68 21.21
C HIS A 296 19.80 1.24 19.82
N ALA A 297 18.49 1.30 19.62
CA ALA A 297 17.84 1.00 18.34
C ALA A 297 18.03 2.14 17.32
N VAL A 298 19.27 2.54 17.09
CA VAL A 298 19.66 3.62 16.14
C VAL A 298 20.31 3.06 14.87
N CYS A 299 20.43 1.76 14.78
CA CYS A 299 21.02 1.03 13.67
C CYS A 299 20.76 -0.47 13.81
N GLN A 300 21.04 -1.21 12.75
CA GLN A 300 20.76 -2.63 12.65
C GLN A 300 21.66 -3.50 13.53
N LYS A 301 21.09 -4.50 14.16
CA LYS A 301 21.77 -5.52 14.98
C LYS A 301 21.79 -6.87 14.28
N PRO A 302 22.72 -7.79 14.68
CA PRO A 302 22.76 -9.12 14.06
C PRO A 302 21.52 -9.98 14.35
N MET A 303 20.88 -9.80 15.50
CA MET A 303 19.65 -10.47 15.91
C MET A 303 18.87 -9.61 16.90
N THR A 304 17.61 -9.94 17.06
CA THR A 304 16.70 -9.40 18.06
C THR A 304 17.14 -9.75 19.49
N ASP A 305 16.91 -8.85 20.44
CA ASP A 305 17.23 -9.09 21.85
C ASP A 305 16.08 -9.77 22.62
N ALA A 306 16.42 -10.59 23.61
CA ALA A 306 15.46 -11.33 24.41
C ALA A 306 14.68 -10.44 25.41
N LYS A 307 15.15 -9.21 25.65
CA LYS A 307 14.55 -8.33 26.65
C LYS A 307 13.37 -7.54 26.12
N TYR A 308 13.49 -6.96 24.95
CA TYR A 308 12.53 -6.01 24.40
C TYR A 308 11.79 -6.52 23.15
N SER A 309 12.44 -7.29 22.27
CA SER A 309 11.82 -7.70 21.01
C SER A 309 10.57 -8.56 21.20
N PRO A 310 10.49 -9.50 22.16
CA PRO A 310 9.23 -10.20 22.44
C PRO A 310 8.12 -9.27 22.98
N GLN A 311 8.50 -8.24 23.77
CA GLN A 311 7.55 -7.24 24.27
C GLN A 311 7.02 -6.35 23.15
N PHE A 312 7.91 -5.94 22.23
CA PHE A 312 7.53 -5.21 21.02
C PHE A 312 6.47 -5.99 20.24
N TRP A 313 6.73 -7.26 19.91
CA TRP A 313 5.79 -8.07 19.13
C TRP A 313 4.50 -8.37 19.89
N THR A 314 4.55 -8.56 21.21
CA THR A 314 3.33 -8.66 22.01
C THR A 314 2.49 -7.38 21.93
N GLY A 315 3.13 -6.21 21.95
CA GLY A 315 2.46 -4.91 21.80
C GLY A 315 1.85 -4.71 20.41
N VAL A 316 2.64 -4.95 19.36
CA VAL A 316 2.18 -4.85 17.96
C VAL A 316 1.03 -5.83 17.69
N ALA A 317 1.20 -7.09 18.07
CA ALA A 317 0.18 -8.11 17.88
C ALA A 317 -1.13 -7.79 18.62
N ASN A 318 -1.06 -7.29 19.86
CA ASN A 318 -2.26 -6.86 20.58
C ASN A 318 -2.97 -5.67 19.93
N THR A 319 -2.23 -4.79 19.26
CA THR A 319 -2.79 -3.63 18.57
C THR A 319 -3.50 -4.02 17.28
N PHE A 320 -2.96 -4.99 16.53
CA PHE A 320 -3.43 -5.32 15.18
C PHE A 320 -4.07 -6.70 15.03
N LYS A 321 -4.15 -7.52 16.09
CA LYS A 321 -4.90 -8.79 16.05
C LYS A 321 -6.37 -8.53 15.69
N GLY A 322 -6.91 -9.40 14.82
CA GLY A 322 -8.26 -9.23 14.27
C GLY A 322 -8.31 -8.33 13.03
N ASN A 323 -7.15 -7.87 12.53
CA ASN A 323 -6.99 -7.24 11.23
C ASN A 323 -5.95 -8.03 10.43
N ASP A 324 -6.37 -9.13 9.81
CA ASP A 324 -5.48 -10.03 9.06
C ASP A 324 -5.06 -9.46 7.68
N ALA A 325 -5.45 -8.21 7.36
CA ALA A 325 -4.84 -7.43 6.29
C ALA A 325 -3.44 -6.91 6.64
N VAL A 326 -3.05 -7.00 7.93
CA VAL A 326 -1.72 -6.64 8.45
C VAL A 326 -0.88 -7.90 8.58
N VAL A 327 0.34 -7.87 8.07
CA VAL A 327 1.36 -8.93 8.12
C VAL A 327 2.49 -8.48 9.04
N PHE A 328 3.10 -9.39 9.78
CA PHE A 328 4.20 -9.10 10.69
C PHE A 328 5.50 -9.68 10.16
N ASP A 329 6.47 -8.85 9.77
CA ASP A 329 7.83 -9.23 9.40
C ASP A 329 8.71 -9.19 10.65
N LEU A 330 9.00 -10.35 11.21
CA LEU A 330 9.42 -10.47 12.60
C LEU A 330 10.80 -9.87 12.90
N PHE A 331 11.69 -9.82 11.91
CA PHE A 331 12.95 -9.07 12.00
C PHE A 331 13.50 -8.80 10.61
N ASN A 332 13.86 -7.56 10.35
CA ASN A 332 14.29 -7.04 9.07
C ASN A 332 15.36 -7.88 8.38
N GLU A 333 16.58 -7.89 8.94
CA GLU A 333 17.75 -8.46 8.27
C GLU A 333 18.69 -9.17 9.25
N PRO A 334 18.42 -10.43 9.59
CA PRO A 334 19.30 -11.22 10.45
C PRO A 334 20.68 -11.48 9.81
N TYR A 335 21.75 -11.34 10.61
CA TYR A 335 23.13 -11.71 10.21
C TYR A 335 23.97 -12.30 11.38
N PRO A 336 23.42 -13.22 12.19
CA PRO A 336 24.13 -13.79 13.36
C PRO A 336 25.34 -14.63 12.97
N GLU A 337 25.39 -15.20 11.75
CA GLU A 337 26.55 -15.93 11.24
C GLU A 337 27.79 -15.05 11.11
N MET A 338 27.63 -13.77 10.79
CA MET A 338 28.76 -12.83 10.76
C MET A 338 29.38 -12.67 12.16
N ALA A 339 28.56 -12.57 13.22
CA ALA A 339 29.02 -12.54 14.61
C ALA A 339 29.74 -13.85 14.99
N ALA A 340 29.33 -14.98 14.40
CA ALA A 340 29.93 -16.30 14.59
C ALA A 340 31.06 -16.61 13.59
N ASN A 341 31.78 -15.61 13.09
CA ASN A 341 32.83 -15.74 12.08
C ASN A 341 32.37 -16.44 10.79
N TRP A 342 31.19 -16.11 10.32
CA TRP A 342 30.54 -16.66 9.12
C TRP A 342 30.20 -18.15 9.21
N ASP A 343 30.08 -18.70 10.43
CA ASP A 343 29.55 -20.05 10.62
C ASP A 343 28.03 -20.04 10.47
N THR A 344 27.56 -20.48 9.31
CA THR A 344 26.14 -20.51 8.99
C THR A 344 25.36 -21.51 9.82
N THR A 345 25.98 -22.57 10.35
CA THR A 345 25.31 -23.53 11.26
C THR A 345 25.00 -22.88 12.58
N LEU A 346 25.99 -22.21 13.19
CA LEU A 346 25.79 -21.43 14.40
C LEU A 346 24.82 -20.25 14.15
N GLY A 347 24.91 -19.62 12.98
CA GLY A 347 24.00 -18.57 12.57
C GLY A 347 22.54 -19.04 12.53
N TRP A 348 22.24 -20.15 11.87
CA TRP A 348 20.88 -20.70 11.81
C TRP A 348 20.36 -21.19 13.16
N GLN A 349 21.23 -21.74 14.02
CA GLN A 349 20.84 -22.13 15.38
C GLN A 349 20.46 -20.89 16.21
N CYS A 350 21.30 -19.86 16.19
CA CYS A 350 21.01 -18.59 16.83
C CYS A 350 19.73 -17.94 16.27
N TRP A 351 19.56 -17.93 14.97
CA TRP A 351 18.40 -17.39 14.30
C TRP A 351 17.09 -18.05 14.76
N ARG A 352 17.07 -19.37 14.89
CA ARG A 352 15.86 -20.10 15.30
C ARG A 352 15.64 -20.07 16.81
N ASP A 353 16.68 -20.43 17.56
CA ASP A 353 16.55 -20.80 18.99
C ASP A 353 16.91 -19.65 19.96
N GLY A 354 17.65 -18.63 19.47
CA GLY A 354 18.09 -17.54 20.34
C GLY A 354 19.03 -17.97 21.46
N GLY A 355 18.87 -17.33 22.62
CA GLY A 355 19.69 -17.57 23.80
C GLY A 355 21.07 -16.90 23.70
N THR A 356 22.09 -17.52 24.31
CA THR A 356 23.48 -17.07 24.21
C THR A 356 24.07 -17.47 22.87
N CYS A 357 24.20 -16.51 21.94
CA CYS A 357 24.72 -16.73 20.61
C CYS A 357 26.21 -16.37 20.49
N THR A 358 26.97 -17.16 19.71
CA THR A 358 28.41 -16.92 19.49
C THR A 358 28.66 -15.52 18.88
N GLY A 359 29.49 -14.72 19.56
CA GLY A 359 29.88 -13.39 19.08
C GLY A 359 28.84 -12.28 19.30
N ILE A 360 27.65 -12.59 19.81
CA ILE A 360 26.62 -11.62 20.17
C ILE A 360 26.64 -11.44 21.71
N PRO A 361 26.88 -10.23 22.24
CA PRO A 361 27.11 -10.01 23.66
C PRO A 361 25.84 -9.82 24.50
N TYR A 362 24.66 -10.03 23.93
CA TYR A 362 23.37 -9.99 24.62
C TYR A 362 22.59 -11.28 24.37
N GLU A 363 21.65 -11.59 25.25
CA GLU A 363 20.71 -12.71 25.05
C GLU A 363 19.80 -12.41 23.87
N VAL A 364 19.75 -13.34 22.95
CA VAL A 364 19.01 -13.23 21.68
C VAL A 364 17.60 -13.83 21.84
N ALA A 365 16.58 -13.14 21.37
CA ALA A 365 15.31 -13.76 21.05
C ALA A 365 15.41 -14.42 19.66
N GLY A 366 15.29 -15.75 19.61
CA GLY A 366 15.23 -16.44 18.33
C GLY A 366 13.89 -16.23 17.63
N MET A 367 13.82 -16.61 16.35
CA MET A 367 12.56 -16.48 15.60
C MET A 367 11.42 -17.30 16.23
N GLN A 368 11.72 -18.41 16.92
CA GLN A 368 10.70 -19.16 17.67
C GLN A 368 10.12 -18.32 18.81
N ASP A 369 10.97 -17.61 19.56
CA ASP A 369 10.51 -16.75 20.66
C ASP A 369 9.60 -15.63 20.16
N LEU A 370 9.91 -15.05 18.98
CA LEU A 370 9.09 -14.00 18.38
C LEU A 370 7.75 -14.53 17.84
N VAL A 371 7.74 -15.73 17.23
CA VAL A 371 6.51 -16.42 16.83
C VAL A 371 5.64 -16.68 18.06
N ASP A 372 6.21 -17.21 19.12
CA ASP A 372 5.50 -17.52 20.36
C ASP A 372 4.96 -16.25 21.03
N ALA A 373 5.72 -15.16 21.03
CA ALA A 373 5.28 -13.87 21.56
C ALA A 373 4.04 -13.35 20.81
N VAL A 374 4.03 -13.39 19.47
CA VAL A 374 2.85 -13.01 18.67
C VAL A 374 1.68 -13.95 18.95
N ARG A 375 1.88 -15.26 18.87
CA ARG A 375 0.79 -16.24 19.01
C ARG A 375 0.20 -16.30 20.42
N SER A 376 0.98 -15.96 21.45
CA SER A 376 0.49 -15.86 22.84
C SER A 376 -0.60 -14.80 23.02
N THR A 377 -0.67 -13.80 22.12
CA THR A 377 -1.70 -12.75 22.15
C THR A 377 -3.03 -13.21 21.55
N GLY A 378 -3.04 -14.34 20.85
CA GLY A 378 -4.16 -14.81 20.05
C GLY A 378 -4.22 -14.21 18.62
N ALA A 379 -3.19 -13.47 18.19
CA ALA A 379 -3.11 -12.93 16.83
C ALA A 379 -2.99 -14.06 15.78
N THR A 380 -3.74 -13.91 14.69
CA THR A 380 -3.80 -14.86 13.57
C THR A 380 -3.03 -14.39 12.34
N ASN A 381 -2.57 -13.17 12.33
CA ASN A 381 -1.84 -12.52 11.24
C ASN A 381 -0.75 -13.40 10.63
N VAL A 382 -0.52 -13.26 9.32
CA VAL A 382 0.63 -13.89 8.63
C VAL A 382 1.92 -13.35 9.24
N LEU A 383 2.88 -14.25 9.50
CA LEU A 383 4.22 -13.91 9.93
C LEU A 383 5.20 -14.06 8.76
N MET A 384 6.07 -13.10 8.58
CA MET A 384 7.19 -13.16 7.63
C MET A 384 8.50 -13.31 8.39
N LEU A 385 9.40 -14.15 7.91
CA LEU A 385 10.69 -14.40 8.53
C LEU A 385 11.79 -14.36 7.47
N GLY A 386 12.73 -13.43 7.63
CA GLY A 386 13.94 -13.33 6.82
C GLY A 386 14.92 -14.47 7.12
N GLY A 387 15.80 -14.79 6.15
CA GLY A 387 16.90 -15.73 6.35
C GLY A 387 18.16 -15.05 6.93
N LEU A 388 19.32 -15.68 6.77
CA LEU A 388 20.62 -15.14 7.15
C LEU A 388 21.17 -14.16 6.09
N GLU A 389 22.35 -13.61 6.34
CA GLU A 389 23.06 -12.71 5.41
C GLU A 389 22.15 -11.55 4.95
N TRP A 390 21.56 -10.83 5.94
CA TRP A 390 20.61 -9.73 5.69
C TRP A 390 19.40 -10.19 4.87
N ALA A 391 18.77 -11.30 5.30
CA ALA A 391 17.64 -11.93 4.64
C ALA A 391 17.88 -12.40 3.19
N ASN A 392 19.17 -12.43 2.74
CA ASN A 392 19.52 -12.87 1.39
C ASN A 392 19.76 -14.38 1.28
N ASN A 393 20.25 -15.04 2.36
CA ASN A 393 20.51 -16.48 2.39
C ASN A 393 19.30 -17.26 2.91
N MET A 394 18.58 -17.92 2.00
CA MET A 394 17.40 -18.74 2.31
C MET A 394 17.66 -20.25 2.25
N ARG A 395 18.92 -20.70 2.09
CA ARG A 395 19.26 -22.08 1.74
C ARG A 395 18.80 -23.12 2.74
N GLU A 396 18.87 -22.86 4.03
CA GLU A 396 18.41 -23.79 5.09
C GLU A 396 17.17 -23.31 5.82
N TRP A 397 16.47 -22.31 5.30
CA TRP A 397 15.31 -21.69 5.92
C TRP A 397 14.23 -22.72 6.31
N LEU A 398 13.88 -23.67 5.43
CA LEU A 398 12.89 -24.72 5.74
C LEU A 398 13.34 -25.65 6.87
N LYS A 399 14.64 -25.95 6.95
CA LYS A 399 15.19 -26.82 8.01
C LYS A 399 15.09 -26.16 9.39
N TYR A 400 15.27 -24.86 9.44
CA TYR A 400 15.25 -24.10 10.69
C TYR A 400 13.95 -23.33 10.93
N LYS A 401 13.00 -23.38 10.00
CA LYS A 401 11.70 -22.70 10.14
C LYS A 401 11.06 -22.98 11.52
N PRO A 402 10.69 -21.94 12.29
CA PRO A 402 9.97 -22.10 13.54
C PRO A 402 8.65 -22.87 13.39
N THR A 403 8.22 -23.46 14.48
CA THR A 403 6.89 -24.06 14.57
C THR A 403 5.86 -22.97 14.84
N ASP A 404 4.85 -22.89 14.00
CA ASP A 404 3.69 -22.03 14.21
C ASP A 404 2.43 -22.90 14.28
N PRO A 405 1.65 -22.85 15.39
CA PRO A 405 0.45 -23.67 15.55
C PRO A 405 -0.62 -23.39 14.47
N LEU A 406 -0.56 -22.22 13.83
CA LEU A 406 -1.49 -21.85 12.76
C LEU A 406 -0.96 -22.18 11.35
N ASN A 407 0.31 -22.59 11.22
CA ASN A 407 1.00 -22.77 9.94
C ASN A 407 0.87 -21.53 9.03
N ASN A 408 0.94 -20.32 9.62
CA ASN A 408 0.69 -19.07 8.92
C ASN A 408 1.97 -18.22 8.76
N ILE A 409 3.08 -18.91 8.34
CA ILE A 409 4.40 -18.32 8.13
C ILE A 409 4.73 -18.27 6.65
N ALA A 410 5.18 -17.11 6.17
CA ALA A 410 5.78 -16.85 4.88
C ALA A 410 7.29 -16.55 5.02
N ALA A 411 8.06 -16.79 3.99
CA ALA A 411 9.47 -16.41 3.95
C ALA A 411 9.62 -14.96 3.47
N SER A 412 10.44 -14.16 4.17
CA SER A 412 10.87 -12.83 3.76
C SER A 412 12.25 -12.94 3.11
N TRP A 413 12.40 -12.42 1.90
CA TRP A 413 13.66 -12.46 1.17
C TRP A 413 14.07 -11.05 0.77
N HIS A 414 15.37 -10.71 0.93
CA HIS A 414 15.92 -9.43 0.48
C HIS A 414 16.96 -9.68 -0.61
N ALA A 415 16.90 -8.90 -1.69
CA ALA A 415 17.82 -9.09 -2.82
C ALA A 415 18.22 -7.75 -3.47
N TYR A 416 19.49 -7.42 -3.35
CA TYR A 416 20.09 -6.27 -4.00
C TYR A 416 21.13 -6.71 -5.02
N SER A 417 21.45 -5.84 -6.00
CA SER A 417 22.42 -6.12 -7.07
C SER A 417 23.80 -6.52 -6.55
N PHE A 418 24.15 -6.10 -5.35
CA PHE A 418 25.42 -6.36 -4.67
C PHE A 418 25.40 -7.55 -3.70
N ASN A 419 24.25 -8.21 -3.48
CA ASN A 419 24.16 -9.37 -2.59
C ASN A 419 24.81 -10.64 -3.20
N ALA A 420 25.09 -11.62 -2.34
CA ALA A 420 25.63 -12.90 -2.77
C ALA A 420 24.68 -13.68 -3.70
N CYS A 421 23.38 -13.59 -3.47
CA CYS A 421 22.35 -14.21 -4.30
C CYS A 421 21.69 -13.18 -5.24
N ALA A 422 22.47 -12.59 -6.16
CA ALA A 422 22.03 -11.54 -7.08
C ALA A 422 21.83 -12.03 -8.53
N THR A 423 21.82 -13.34 -8.78
CA THR A 423 21.73 -13.89 -10.14
C THR A 423 20.59 -14.89 -10.28
N GLU A 424 20.03 -15.00 -11.47
CA GLU A 424 18.96 -15.95 -11.81
C GLU A 424 19.34 -17.38 -11.44
N THR A 425 20.60 -17.78 -11.68
CA THR A 425 21.10 -19.11 -11.27
C THR A 425 20.98 -19.33 -9.77
N CYS A 426 21.25 -18.31 -8.94
CA CYS A 426 21.08 -18.42 -7.51
C CYS A 426 19.58 -18.47 -7.14
N TRP A 427 18.76 -17.65 -7.76
CA TRP A 427 17.32 -17.63 -7.52
C TRP A 427 16.68 -18.97 -7.88
N ASP A 428 16.99 -19.55 -9.05
CA ASP A 428 16.51 -20.86 -9.50
C ASP A 428 16.98 -22.01 -8.59
N THR A 429 18.22 -21.90 -8.08
CA THR A 429 18.80 -22.98 -7.26
C THR A 429 18.30 -22.95 -5.82
N HIS A 430 18.08 -21.76 -5.23
CA HIS A 430 17.84 -21.63 -3.79
C HIS A 430 16.47 -21.05 -3.43
N ILE A 431 15.91 -20.16 -4.24
CA ILE A 431 14.63 -19.50 -3.95
C ILE A 431 13.46 -20.21 -4.61
N ALA A 432 13.58 -20.64 -5.88
CA ALA A 432 12.49 -21.34 -6.56
C ALA A 432 12.04 -22.63 -5.86
N PRO A 433 12.94 -23.51 -5.33
CA PRO A 433 12.53 -24.68 -4.57
C PRO A 433 11.83 -24.33 -3.25
N LEU A 434 12.18 -23.20 -2.62
CA LEU A 434 11.51 -22.70 -1.42
C LEU A 434 10.11 -22.17 -1.77
N ALA A 435 9.96 -21.41 -2.86
CA ALA A 435 8.69 -20.88 -3.35
C ALA A 435 7.67 -21.98 -3.71
N GLN A 436 8.12 -23.21 -3.96
CA GLN A 436 7.23 -24.37 -4.17
C GLN A 436 6.66 -24.92 -2.87
N GLN A 437 7.16 -24.54 -1.70
CA GLN A 437 6.81 -25.12 -0.41
C GLN A 437 6.14 -24.13 0.54
N VAL A 438 6.54 -22.85 0.49
CA VAL A 438 5.99 -21.77 1.32
C VAL A 438 5.79 -20.50 0.48
N PRO A 439 4.91 -19.59 0.89
CA PRO A 439 4.84 -18.27 0.26
C PRO A 439 6.15 -17.53 0.49
N ILE A 440 6.63 -16.84 -0.54
CA ILE A 440 7.77 -15.92 -0.43
C ILE A 440 7.29 -14.51 -0.73
N VAL A 441 7.76 -13.57 0.07
CA VAL A 441 7.69 -12.14 -0.21
C VAL A 441 9.11 -11.60 -0.27
N LEU A 442 9.46 -10.98 -1.40
CA LEU A 442 10.68 -10.20 -1.55
C LEU A 442 10.46 -8.88 -0.80
N GLY A 443 10.76 -8.89 0.51
CA GLY A 443 10.45 -7.80 1.46
C GLY A 443 11.19 -6.53 1.14
N GLU A 444 12.41 -6.68 0.60
CA GLU A 444 13.20 -5.58 0.04
C GLU A 444 13.93 -6.02 -1.22
N PHE A 445 14.03 -5.13 -2.18
CA PHE A 445 14.96 -5.28 -3.29
C PHE A 445 15.33 -3.93 -3.90
N GLY A 446 16.46 -3.91 -4.58
CA GLY A 446 16.97 -2.69 -5.18
C GLY A 446 18.27 -2.92 -5.94
N GLN A 447 18.79 -1.85 -6.53
CA GLN A 447 20.12 -1.84 -7.16
C GLN A 447 20.87 -0.58 -6.75
N ASP A 448 22.19 -0.62 -6.86
CA ASP A 448 23.11 0.40 -6.37
C ASP A 448 23.32 1.57 -7.35
N ASP A 449 22.69 1.52 -8.51
CA ASP A 449 22.61 2.60 -9.48
C ASP A 449 21.16 3.08 -9.69
N CYS A 450 20.97 4.09 -10.54
CA CYS A 450 19.63 4.63 -10.83
C CYS A 450 18.93 3.90 -11.99
N GLY A 451 19.47 2.78 -12.47
CA GLY A 451 18.87 1.94 -13.48
C GLY A 451 17.71 1.09 -12.96
N PHE A 452 17.14 0.29 -13.82
CA PHE A 452 16.07 -0.65 -13.45
C PHE A 452 16.31 -2.07 -14.00
N ASP A 453 17.43 -2.32 -14.61
CA ASP A 453 17.72 -3.57 -15.32
C ASP A 453 17.83 -4.80 -14.39
N TYR A 454 18.51 -4.67 -13.24
CA TYR A 454 18.54 -5.73 -12.24
C TYR A 454 17.15 -5.93 -11.60
N MET A 455 16.51 -4.85 -11.19
CA MET A 455 15.19 -4.91 -10.57
C MET A 455 14.14 -5.43 -11.55
N GLN A 456 14.23 -5.11 -12.85
CA GLN A 456 13.33 -5.65 -13.87
C GLN A 456 13.46 -7.18 -13.96
N ARG A 457 14.68 -7.71 -14.11
CA ARG A 457 14.91 -9.16 -14.19
C ARG A 457 14.41 -9.87 -12.95
N LEU A 458 14.65 -9.30 -11.77
CA LEU A 458 14.20 -9.88 -10.50
C LEU A 458 12.68 -9.86 -10.36
N ALA A 459 12.02 -8.76 -10.74
CA ALA A 459 10.56 -8.64 -10.72
C ALA A 459 9.91 -9.60 -11.72
N ASP A 460 10.45 -9.72 -12.95
CA ASP A 460 9.98 -10.68 -13.95
C ASP A 460 10.12 -12.13 -13.45
N TRP A 461 11.24 -12.44 -12.79
CA TRP A 461 11.46 -13.74 -12.16
C TRP A 461 10.47 -13.99 -11.01
N ALA A 462 10.24 -13.00 -10.16
CA ALA A 462 9.29 -13.07 -9.04
C ALA A 462 7.85 -13.30 -9.54
N ASP A 463 7.45 -12.62 -10.61
CA ASP A 463 6.15 -12.81 -11.27
C ASP A 463 5.97 -14.26 -11.77
N ALA A 464 7.02 -14.82 -12.40
CA ALA A 464 7.01 -16.20 -12.91
C ALA A 464 6.90 -17.25 -11.78
N HIS A 465 7.29 -16.89 -10.54
CA HIS A 465 7.31 -17.80 -9.39
C HIS A 465 6.25 -17.47 -8.32
N ASN A 466 5.30 -16.58 -8.60
CA ASN A 466 4.25 -16.11 -7.67
C ASN A 466 4.80 -15.50 -6.38
N VAL A 467 5.97 -14.89 -6.42
CA VAL A 467 6.59 -14.17 -5.32
C VAL A 467 6.02 -12.76 -5.26
N GLY A 468 5.60 -12.31 -4.06
CA GLY A 468 5.27 -10.91 -3.81
C GLY A 468 6.55 -10.08 -3.70
N TYR A 469 6.51 -8.75 -3.94
CA TYR A 469 7.72 -7.93 -3.91
C TYR A 469 7.46 -6.46 -3.58
N LEU A 470 8.39 -5.87 -2.79
CA LEU A 470 8.35 -4.49 -2.33
C LEU A 470 9.76 -3.88 -2.38
N PRO A 471 10.11 -3.05 -3.40
CA PRO A 471 11.43 -2.44 -3.44
C PRO A 471 11.64 -1.42 -2.33
N TRP A 472 12.88 -1.22 -1.96
CA TRP A 472 13.35 -0.10 -1.18
C TRP A 472 13.52 1.10 -2.12
N THR A 473 13.04 2.35 -1.91
CA THR A 473 12.07 2.76 -0.90
C THR A 473 11.25 3.95 -1.43
N TRP A 474 10.04 4.14 -0.94
CA TRP A 474 9.15 5.27 -1.25
C TRP A 474 9.57 6.51 -0.46
N THR A 475 10.68 7.12 -0.84
CA THR A 475 11.23 8.35 -0.24
C THR A 475 11.90 9.21 -1.32
N PRO A 476 11.89 10.56 -1.17
CA PRO A 476 12.48 11.48 -2.15
C PRO A 476 13.93 11.85 -1.80
N TRP A 477 14.78 10.88 -1.45
CA TRP A 477 16.16 11.17 -1.03
C TRP A 477 17.14 11.32 -2.20
N GLY A 478 16.69 11.08 -3.44
CA GLY A 478 17.52 11.07 -4.63
C GLY A 478 18.29 9.75 -4.81
N CYS A 479 18.33 9.26 -6.01
CA CYS A 479 18.90 7.96 -6.35
C CYS A 479 20.39 7.82 -5.99
N SER A 480 21.15 8.90 -5.90
CA SER A 480 22.56 8.88 -5.48
C SER A 480 22.78 8.41 -4.03
N THR A 481 21.72 8.35 -3.21
CA THR A 481 21.78 7.89 -1.82
C THR A 481 21.41 6.42 -1.65
N GLY A 482 21.10 5.72 -2.73
CA GLY A 482 20.64 4.34 -2.77
C GLY A 482 19.37 4.15 -3.59
N ALA A 483 18.77 2.97 -3.50
CA ALA A 483 17.54 2.64 -4.21
C ALA A 483 16.36 3.46 -3.67
N VAL A 484 15.95 4.49 -4.40
CA VAL A 484 14.77 5.33 -4.09
C VAL A 484 13.86 5.41 -5.31
N LEU A 485 12.56 5.46 -5.07
CA LEU A 485 11.56 5.33 -6.13
C LEU A 485 10.96 6.65 -6.59
N ILE A 486 10.95 7.66 -5.72
CA ILE A 486 10.25 8.93 -5.98
C ILE A 486 11.14 10.14 -5.81
N LYS A 487 10.87 11.20 -6.59
CA LYS A 487 11.51 12.53 -6.49
C LYS A 487 10.85 13.43 -5.47
N ASP A 488 9.58 13.22 -5.24
CA ASP A 488 8.76 14.02 -4.33
C ASP A 488 7.62 13.17 -3.76
N TRP A 489 7.00 13.65 -2.69
CA TRP A 489 5.94 12.94 -2.00
C TRP A 489 4.62 12.86 -2.80
N ASN A 490 4.49 13.53 -3.95
CA ASN A 490 3.34 13.38 -4.85
C ASN A 490 3.46 12.13 -5.73
N GLY A 491 4.51 11.34 -5.54
CA GLY A 491 4.73 10.10 -6.30
C GLY A 491 5.29 10.33 -7.71
N THR A 492 5.96 11.48 -7.95
CA THR A 492 6.73 11.65 -9.18
C THR A 492 7.87 10.64 -9.21
N PRO A 493 7.96 9.75 -10.21
CA PRO A 493 8.97 8.72 -10.22
C PRO A 493 10.38 9.26 -10.38
N GLU A 494 11.34 8.63 -9.70
CA GLU A 494 12.75 8.85 -9.96
C GLU A 494 13.12 8.29 -11.34
N PRO A 495 13.88 9.01 -12.18
CA PRO A 495 14.27 8.54 -13.50
C PRO A 495 14.99 7.20 -13.46
N GLY A 496 14.67 6.34 -14.39
CA GLY A 496 15.19 4.99 -14.46
C GLY A 496 14.50 4.07 -13.45
N ILE A 497 14.97 4.03 -12.21
CA ILE A 497 14.49 3.10 -11.17
C ILE A 497 13.00 3.28 -10.86
N GLY A 498 12.55 4.50 -10.60
CA GLY A 498 11.15 4.77 -10.26
C GLY A 498 10.23 4.65 -11.46
N GLU A 499 10.65 5.17 -12.62
CA GLU A 499 9.89 5.08 -13.87
C GLU A 499 9.72 3.61 -14.31
N GLY A 500 10.80 2.83 -14.25
CA GLY A 500 10.79 1.41 -14.59
C GLY A 500 9.88 0.61 -13.67
N TYR A 501 10.02 0.77 -12.36
CA TYR A 501 9.20 0.03 -11.40
C TYR A 501 7.72 0.40 -11.50
N LYS A 502 7.39 1.70 -11.63
CA LYS A 502 6.01 2.13 -11.84
C LYS A 502 5.40 1.51 -13.09
N ALA A 503 6.13 1.54 -14.22
CA ALA A 503 5.66 0.96 -15.47
C ALA A 503 5.43 -0.55 -15.34
N HIS A 504 6.33 -1.28 -14.65
CA HIS A 504 6.19 -2.70 -14.37
C HIS A 504 4.95 -2.97 -13.51
N LEU A 505 4.80 -2.27 -12.39
CA LEU A 505 3.73 -2.52 -11.41
C LEU A 505 2.33 -2.25 -12.00
N LEU A 506 2.20 -1.27 -12.90
CA LEU A 506 0.95 -0.98 -13.62
C LEU A 506 0.47 -2.12 -14.54
N THR A 507 1.32 -3.09 -14.85
CA THR A 507 0.97 -4.29 -15.64
C THR A 507 0.56 -5.48 -14.77
N GLN A 508 0.68 -5.37 -13.45
CA GLN A 508 0.49 -6.49 -12.53
C GLN A 508 -0.92 -6.51 -11.93
N ASP A 509 -1.36 -7.71 -11.60
CA ASP A 509 -2.57 -7.97 -10.82
C ASP A 509 -2.17 -8.80 -9.58
N PRO A 510 -2.43 -8.33 -8.35
CA PRO A 510 -2.08 -9.07 -7.14
C PRO A 510 -2.82 -10.41 -7.01
N TYR A 511 -3.95 -10.57 -7.68
CA TYR A 511 -4.74 -11.82 -7.71
C TYR A 511 -4.31 -12.79 -8.82
N SER A 512 -3.44 -12.35 -9.74
CA SER A 512 -2.96 -13.19 -10.82
C SER A 512 -1.95 -14.21 -10.30
N THR A 513 -2.20 -15.48 -10.54
CA THR A 513 -1.21 -16.57 -10.46
C THR A 513 -0.90 -17.02 -11.87
N ARG A 514 0.33 -16.84 -12.30
CA ARG A 514 0.80 -17.35 -13.60
C ARG A 514 1.21 -18.80 -13.48
#